data_722b6da3c424d5ca95aa6ebe56567c62
#
_entry.id   722b6da3c424d5ca95aa6ebe56567c62
#
_cell.length_a   1.000
_cell.length_b   1.000
_cell.length_c   1.000
_cell.angle_alpha   90.00
_cell.angle_beta   90.00
_cell.angle_gamma   90.00
#
_symmetry.space_group_name_H-M   'P 1'
#
loop_
_entity.id
_entity.type
_entity.pdbx_description
1 polymer ?
#
loop_
_entity_poly.entity_id
_entity_poly.type
_entity_poly.pdbx_seq_one_letter_code
_entity_poly.pdbx_strand_id
1 'polypeptide(L)'
;MSEPTQLEQLKTSAVARSTNDAPMSLLTGAGFDQIQRVAKALSASTLVPVQYRAFAEVKEYGKVTGYTPNGAGLPNCIVALNMAQRMGADPLMVMQNLYVIEGRPSWSSQFIIASINSCGRFNPLRYDLSQPGKEQEVSYKATTWKNKQKVEETKTIKVRHQTCTAWTTERGVQIPTFSPEELRKKSMLQLCREYGVPVIESPEVSIQMALDEGWLTKNGSKWQTMPEVMLRYRAASLLGRLYAPELLMGLQTVEEVNDFIEPRDTDIQGETVTVHVDDLRDKEPAPPAVAAEDDGDEPSPPDGVNTETGEITEPAPGQQPDTGDTGDDGLNLE
;
A
#
# COMPACT_ATOMS: atom_id res chain seq x y z
N MET A 1 -8.82 15.33 58.43
CA MET A 1 -8.45 14.78 57.11
C MET A 1 -9.55 13.80 56.77
N SER A 2 -10.41 14.16 55.84
CA SER A 2 -11.52 13.31 55.37
C SER A 2 -10.99 12.30 54.37
N GLU A 3 -11.32 11.02 54.56
CA GLU A 3 -10.96 9.96 53.63
C GLU A 3 -11.56 10.23 52.24
N PRO A 4 -10.83 9.98 51.17
CA PRO A 4 -11.33 10.18 49.81
C PRO A 4 -12.50 9.24 49.54
N THR A 5 -13.56 9.78 48.98
CA THR A 5 -14.79 9.06 48.66
C THR A 5 -14.49 7.97 47.61
N GLN A 6 -15.21 6.83 47.66
CA GLN A 6 -15.10 5.72 46.69
C GLN A 6 -15.16 6.19 45.23
N LEU A 7 -15.81 7.29 44.94
CA LEU A 7 -15.91 7.91 43.62
C LEU A 7 -14.58 8.56 43.18
N GLU A 8 -13.78 9.09 44.12
CA GLU A 8 -12.45 9.63 43.84
C GLU A 8 -11.41 8.53 43.69
N GLN A 9 -11.57 7.43 44.43
CA GLN A 9 -10.74 6.24 44.26
C GLN A 9 -11.02 5.55 42.91
N LEU A 10 -12.28 5.51 42.43
CA LEU A 10 -12.63 5.03 41.11
C LEU A 10 -12.13 5.95 39.99
N LYS A 11 -12.10 7.26 40.21
CA LYS A 11 -11.52 8.21 39.22
C LYS A 11 -9.99 8.12 39.17
N THR A 12 -9.31 7.81 40.25
CA THR A 12 -7.85 7.61 40.29
C THR A 12 -7.44 6.23 39.80
N SER A 13 -8.27 5.19 39.98
CA SER A 13 -8.01 3.86 39.44
C SER A 13 -8.42 3.70 37.97
N ALA A 14 -9.30 4.57 37.46
CA ALA A 14 -9.83 4.45 36.10
C ALA A 14 -8.89 4.98 34.99
N VAL A 15 -7.74 5.53 35.32
CA VAL A 15 -6.78 5.96 34.29
C VAL A 15 -5.34 5.67 34.75
N ALA A 16 -5.06 4.43 35.15
CA ALA A 16 -3.82 3.85 34.69
C ALA A 16 -4.02 3.60 33.19
N ARG A 17 -3.89 4.63 32.37
CA ARG A 17 -3.64 4.45 30.95
C ARG A 17 -2.50 3.48 30.87
N SER A 18 -2.79 2.30 30.37
CA SER A 18 -1.77 1.33 29.99
C SER A 18 -0.72 2.12 29.21
N THR A 19 0.43 2.36 29.81
CA THR A 19 1.61 2.97 29.19
C THR A 19 2.23 2.04 28.14
N ASN A 20 1.41 1.22 27.49
CA ASN A 20 1.72 0.40 26.34
C ASN A 20 1.43 1.12 25.03
N ASP A 21 1.29 2.44 25.03
CA ASP A 21 1.36 3.26 23.81
C ASP A 21 2.83 3.45 23.38
N ALA A 22 3.57 2.35 23.31
CA ALA A 22 4.77 2.36 22.48
C ALA A 22 4.32 2.71 21.06
N PRO A 23 4.92 3.73 20.42
CA PRO A 23 4.54 4.09 19.08
C PRO A 23 4.62 2.86 18.19
N MET A 24 3.58 2.59 17.39
CA MET A 24 3.58 1.49 16.43
C MET A 24 4.79 1.65 15.52
N SER A 25 5.80 0.83 15.69
CA SER A 25 7.06 0.90 14.94
C SER A 25 7.45 -0.49 14.47
N LEU A 26 7.82 -0.60 13.18
CA LEU A 26 8.36 -1.86 12.65
C LEU A 26 9.72 -2.24 13.25
N LEU A 27 10.40 -1.27 13.90
CA LEU A 27 11.76 -1.44 14.42
C LEU A 27 11.81 -1.86 15.89
N THR A 28 10.66 -1.96 16.57
CA THR A 28 10.58 -2.39 17.97
C THR A 28 9.69 -3.61 18.08
N GLY A 29 10.05 -4.60 18.90
CA GLY A 29 9.28 -5.83 19.07
C GLY A 29 7.83 -5.56 19.50
N ALA A 30 7.61 -4.75 20.53
CA ALA A 30 6.28 -4.41 21.00
C ALA A 30 5.44 -3.64 19.95
N GLY A 31 6.06 -2.70 19.21
CA GLY A 31 5.41 -1.98 18.14
C GLY A 31 5.05 -2.88 16.97
N PHE A 32 5.93 -3.80 16.60
CA PHE A 32 5.69 -4.78 15.56
C PHE A 32 4.53 -5.73 15.90
N ASP A 33 4.49 -6.25 17.15
CA ASP A 33 3.40 -7.10 17.63
C ASP A 33 2.04 -6.37 17.61
N GLN A 34 2.04 -5.07 17.93
CA GLN A 34 0.84 -4.24 17.84
C GLN A 34 0.39 -4.08 16.39
N ILE A 35 1.30 -3.73 15.48
CA ILE A 35 1.01 -3.63 14.05
C ILE A 35 0.49 -4.96 13.50
N GLN A 36 1.10 -6.09 13.86
CA GLN A 36 0.63 -7.41 13.43
C GLN A 36 -0.80 -7.71 13.88
N ARG A 37 -1.15 -7.38 15.13
CA ARG A 37 -2.53 -7.59 15.63
C ARG A 37 -3.54 -6.77 14.86
N VAL A 38 -3.24 -5.49 14.62
CA VAL A 38 -4.11 -4.60 13.83
C VAL A 38 -4.19 -5.08 12.38
N ALA A 39 -3.06 -5.46 11.77
CA ALA A 39 -2.99 -5.97 10.42
C ALA A 39 -3.83 -7.26 10.24
N LYS A 40 -3.81 -8.19 11.21
CA LYS A 40 -4.67 -9.38 11.21
C LYS A 40 -6.15 -9.02 11.22
N ALA A 41 -6.57 -8.06 12.03
CA ALA A 41 -7.96 -7.61 12.08
C ALA A 41 -8.38 -6.96 10.75
N LEU A 42 -7.54 -6.08 10.19
CA LEU A 42 -7.83 -5.43 8.91
C LEU A 42 -7.83 -6.41 7.73
N SER A 43 -6.89 -7.34 7.67
CA SER A 43 -6.82 -8.32 6.58
C SER A 43 -8.00 -9.29 6.57
N ALA A 44 -8.69 -9.48 7.69
CA ALA A 44 -9.94 -10.24 7.77
C ALA A 44 -11.17 -9.43 7.34
N SER A 45 -11.05 -8.10 7.18
CA SER A 45 -12.17 -7.22 6.84
C SER A 45 -12.45 -7.20 5.34
N THR A 46 -13.73 -7.15 4.97
CA THR A 46 -14.18 -6.90 3.59
C THR A 46 -14.09 -5.43 3.17
N LEU A 47 -13.85 -4.51 4.11
CA LEU A 47 -13.72 -3.08 3.84
C LEU A 47 -12.35 -2.70 3.25
N VAL A 48 -11.35 -3.57 3.35
CA VAL A 48 -10.05 -3.36 2.73
C VAL A 48 -10.01 -3.93 1.31
N PRO A 49 -9.27 -3.33 0.37
CA PRO A 49 -9.07 -3.88 -0.97
C PRO A 49 -8.49 -5.29 -0.96
N VAL A 50 -8.77 -6.07 -2.02
CA VAL A 50 -8.41 -7.51 -2.12
C VAL A 50 -6.92 -7.76 -1.84
N GLN A 51 -6.03 -6.87 -2.28
CA GLN A 51 -4.57 -6.98 -2.07
C GLN A 51 -4.14 -6.95 -0.59
N TYR A 52 -5.01 -6.50 0.31
CA TYR A 52 -4.79 -6.46 1.76
C TYR A 52 -5.53 -7.56 2.51
N ARG A 53 -6.44 -8.30 1.85
CA ARG A 53 -7.21 -9.36 2.49
C ARG A 53 -6.40 -10.63 2.65
N ALA A 54 -6.58 -11.32 3.78
CA ALA A 54 -5.98 -12.62 4.03
C ALA A 54 -6.51 -13.71 3.06
N PHE A 55 -7.71 -13.50 2.51
CA PHE A 55 -8.34 -14.39 1.55
C PHE A 55 -8.83 -13.61 0.34
N ALA A 56 -8.55 -14.12 -0.85
CA ALA A 56 -9.06 -13.61 -2.11
C ALA A 56 -10.30 -14.42 -2.53
N GLU A 57 -11.30 -13.71 -3.06
CA GLU A 57 -12.51 -14.35 -3.61
C GLU A 57 -12.19 -14.99 -4.97
N VAL A 58 -12.53 -16.27 -5.11
CA VAL A 58 -12.53 -16.95 -6.41
C VAL A 58 -13.91 -16.74 -7.04
N LYS A 59 -13.93 -16.17 -8.25
CA LYS A 59 -15.18 -15.88 -8.97
C LYS A 59 -15.24 -16.66 -10.27
N GLU A 60 -16.33 -17.41 -10.44
CA GLU A 60 -16.67 -18.02 -11.71
C GLU A 60 -17.99 -17.44 -12.22
N TYR A 61 -18.00 -16.99 -13.48
CA TYR A 61 -19.16 -16.32 -14.09
C TYR A 61 -19.76 -15.18 -13.24
N GLY A 62 -18.89 -14.43 -12.51
CA GLY A 62 -19.31 -13.31 -11.67
C GLY A 62 -19.87 -13.68 -10.29
N LYS A 63 -19.95 -14.96 -9.95
CA LYS A 63 -20.37 -15.46 -8.63
C LYS A 63 -19.16 -15.92 -7.84
N VAL A 64 -19.13 -15.61 -6.53
CA VAL A 64 -18.10 -16.12 -5.62
C VAL A 64 -18.34 -17.61 -5.44
N THR A 65 -17.37 -18.43 -5.85
CA THR A 65 -17.40 -19.91 -5.74
C THR A 65 -16.52 -20.42 -4.61
N GLY A 66 -15.59 -19.59 -4.10
CA GLY A 66 -14.70 -19.97 -3.02
C GLY A 66 -13.79 -18.85 -2.57
N TYR A 67 -12.89 -19.18 -1.66
CA TYR A 67 -11.87 -18.29 -1.14
C TYR A 67 -10.52 -19.00 -1.18
N THR A 68 -9.48 -18.30 -1.63
CA THR A 68 -8.10 -18.78 -1.60
C THR A 68 -7.26 -17.95 -0.63
N PRO A 69 -6.33 -18.55 0.13
CA PRO A 69 -5.41 -17.80 0.98
C PRO A 69 -4.58 -16.81 0.15
N ASN A 70 -4.48 -15.58 0.62
CA ASN A 70 -3.62 -14.55 0.04
C ASN A 70 -2.43 -14.28 0.97
N GLY A 71 -1.29 -14.90 0.70
CA GLY A 71 -0.09 -14.75 1.51
C GLY A 71 0.46 -13.33 1.57
N ALA A 72 0.16 -12.49 0.57
CA ALA A 72 0.57 -11.08 0.54
C ALA A 72 -0.34 -10.15 1.37
N GLY A 73 -1.54 -10.58 1.72
CA GLY A 73 -2.54 -9.71 2.36
C GLY A 73 -2.08 -9.14 3.69
N LEU A 74 -1.61 -9.98 4.61
CA LEU A 74 -1.11 -9.54 5.91
C LEU A 74 0.16 -8.67 5.82
N PRO A 75 1.21 -9.06 5.08
CA PRO A 75 2.38 -8.19 4.85
C PRO A 75 2.02 -6.84 4.25
N ASN A 76 1.14 -6.79 3.27
CA ASN A 76 0.68 -5.54 2.67
C ASN A 76 -0.04 -4.64 3.68
N CYS A 77 -0.87 -5.22 4.57
CA CYS A 77 -1.49 -4.47 5.67
C CYS A 77 -0.43 -3.85 6.59
N ILE A 78 0.62 -4.60 6.96
CA ILE A 78 1.69 -4.11 7.82
C ILE A 78 2.39 -2.91 7.19
N VAL A 79 2.73 -2.99 5.90
CA VAL A 79 3.35 -1.89 5.16
C VAL A 79 2.43 -0.68 5.11
N ALA A 80 1.15 -0.86 4.77
CA ALA A 80 0.18 0.22 4.69
C ALA A 80 -0.06 0.90 6.04
N LEU A 81 -0.10 0.14 7.15
CA LEU A 81 -0.20 0.67 8.52
C LEU A 81 1.01 1.52 8.87
N ASN A 82 2.22 1.07 8.56
CA ASN A 82 3.44 1.85 8.77
C ASN A 82 3.43 3.16 7.95
N MET A 83 2.97 3.11 6.71
CA MET A 83 2.82 4.31 5.88
C MET A 83 1.79 5.27 6.47
N ALA A 84 0.62 4.77 6.88
CA ALA A 84 -0.42 5.56 7.52
C ALA A 84 0.09 6.28 8.77
N GLN A 85 0.82 5.57 9.62
CA GLN A 85 1.43 6.14 10.82
C GLN A 85 2.44 7.25 10.49
N ARG A 86 3.33 7.03 9.53
CA ARG A 86 4.33 8.03 9.13
C ARG A 86 3.70 9.28 8.53
N MET A 87 2.55 9.15 7.88
CA MET A 87 1.78 10.25 7.30
C MET A 87 0.83 10.92 8.29
N GLY A 88 0.59 10.32 9.46
CA GLY A 88 -0.48 10.74 10.37
C GLY A 88 -1.88 10.60 9.76
N ALA A 89 -2.04 9.63 8.85
CA ALA A 89 -3.26 9.43 8.07
C ALA A 89 -4.06 8.22 8.59
N ASP A 90 -5.36 8.19 8.28
CA ASP A 90 -6.20 7.03 8.60
C ASP A 90 -5.77 5.79 7.79
N PRO A 91 -5.57 4.62 8.46
CA PRO A 91 -5.12 3.41 7.79
C PRO A 91 -6.04 2.91 6.65
N LEU A 92 -7.36 2.99 6.82
CA LEU A 92 -8.30 2.56 5.78
C LEU A 92 -8.25 3.50 4.58
N MET A 93 -8.12 4.80 4.82
CA MET A 93 -7.94 5.78 3.74
C MET A 93 -6.65 5.49 2.96
N VAL A 94 -5.56 5.17 3.64
CA VAL A 94 -4.30 4.77 2.99
C VAL A 94 -4.51 3.50 2.17
N MET A 95 -5.06 2.44 2.75
CA MET A 95 -5.28 1.16 2.05
C MET A 95 -6.19 1.29 0.82
N GLN A 96 -7.21 2.16 0.88
CA GLN A 96 -8.11 2.38 -0.25
C GLN A 96 -7.48 3.18 -1.39
N ASN A 97 -6.42 3.93 -1.12
CA ASN A 97 -5.78 4.82 -2.10
C ASN A 97 -4.36 4.41 -2.49
N LEU A 98 -3.77 3.42 -1.80
CA LEU A 98 -2.45 2.88 -2.08
C LEU A 98 -2.59 1.63 -2.94
N TYR A 99 -2.08 1.69 -4.14
CA TYR A 99 -2.04 0.57 -5.09
C TYR A 99 -0.62 0.00 -5.14
N VAL A 100 -0.52 -1.30 -5.33
CA VAL A 100 0.76 -1.97 -5.57
C VAL A 100 0.75 -2.48 -7.02
N ILE A 101 1.60 -1.90 -7.84
CA ILE A 101 1.71 -2.21 -9.26
C ILE A 101 3.13 -2.75 -9.49
N GLU A 102 3.26 -4.01 -9.86
CA GLU A 102 4.56 -4.69 -10.02
C GLU A 102 5.51 -4.48 -8.82
N GLY A 103 4.97 -4.60 -7.61
CA GLY A 103 5.73 -4.41 -6.37
C GLY A 103 6.01 -2.95 -6.00
N ARG A 104 5.59 -1.98 -6.81
CA ARG A 104 5.77 -0.55 -6.53
C ARG A 104 4.51 0.05 -5.91
N PRO A 105 4.57 0.59 -4.71
CA PRO A 105 3.46 1.31 -4.12
C PRO A 105 3.23 2.63 -4.88
N SER A 106 1.96 2.96 -5.12
CA SER A 106 1.56 4.12 -5.92
C SER A 106 0.28 4.73 -5.36
N TRP A 107 0.18 6.05 -5.36
CA TRP A 107 -1.01 6.75 -4.88
C TRP A 107 -2.06 6.96 -5.97
N SER A 108 -3.33 6.96 -5.59
CA SER A 108 -4.37 7.51 -6.47
C SER A 108 -4.19 9.01 -6.63
N SER A 109 -4.47 9.56 -7.83
CA SER A 109 -4.43 11.01 -8.05
C SER A 109 -5.39 11.77 -7.12
N GLN A 110 -6.52 11.16 -6.76
CA GLN A 110 -7.49 11.72 -5.80
C GLN A 110 -6.89 11.88 -4.40
N PHE A 111 -6.11 10.90 -3.95
CA PHE A 111 -5.42 10.97 -2.67
C PHE A 111 -4.38 12.10 -2.64
N ILE A 112 -3.65 12.30 -3.73
CA ILE A 112 -2.69 13.40 -3.85
C ILE A 112 -3.41 14.75 -3.71
N ILE A 113 -4.51 14.95 -4.43
CA ILE A 113 -5.32 16.16 -4.34
C ILE A 113 -5.83 16.38 -2.90
N ALA A 114 -6.37 15.33 -2.28
CA ALA A 114 -6.84 15.38 -0.90
C ALA A 114 -5.73 15.74 0.08
N SER A 115 -4.55 15.12 -0.07
CA SER A 115 -3.37 15.37 0.78
C SER A 115 -2.87 16.81 0.67
N ILE A 116 -2.78 17.36 -0.54
CA ILE A 116 -2.40 18.76 -0.76
C ILE A 116 -3.41 19.70 -0.09
N ASN A 117 -4.71 19.45 -0.28
CA ASN A 117 -5.78 20.30 0.27
C ASN A 117 -5.87 20.23 1.79
N SER A 118 -5.50 19.11 2.41
CA SER A 118 -5.63 18.89 3.85
C SER A 118 -4.37 19.16 4.66
N CYS A 119 -3.19 19.29 4.02
CA CYS A 119 -1.91 19.42 4.73
C CYS A 119 -1.75 20.72 5.53
N GLY A 120 -2.63 21.70 5.31
CA GLY A 120 -2.59 22.98 6.02
C GLY A 120 -1.49 23.96 5.57
N ARG A 121 -0.63 23.54 4.64
CA ARG A 121 0.48 24.36 4.11
C ARG A 121 0.04 25.22 2.93
N PHE A 122 -0.91 24.75 2.15
CA PHE A 122 -1.42 25.40 0.96
C PHE A 122 -2.88 25.81 1.11
N ASN A 123 -3.29 26.78 0.32
CA ASN A 123 -4.69 27.02 0.03
C ASN A 123 -5.24 25.89 -0.87
N PRO A 124 -6.57 25.70 -0.98
CA PRO A 124 -7.14 24.67 -1.84
C PRO A 124 -6.61 24.73 -3.27
N LEU A 125 -6.27 23.55 -3.81
CA LEU A 125 -5.77 23.38 -5.17
C LEU A 125 -6.79 23.90 -6.19
N ARG A 126 -6.32 24.62 -7.19
CA ARG A 126 -7.10 25.20 -8.30
C ARG A 126 -6.50 24.76 -9.62
N TYR A 127 -7.31 24.88 -10.67
CA TYR A 127 -6.92 24.45 -12.01
C TYR A 127 -7.21 25.55 -13.01
N ASP A 128 -6.23 25.86 -13.83
CA ASP A 128 -6.36 26.69 -15.01
C ASP A 128 -6.48 25.76 -16.22
N LEU A 129 -7.70 25.59 -16.71
CA LEU A 129 -8.03 24.72 -17.83
C LEU A 129 -8.36 25.58 -19.04
N SER A 130 -7.62 25.40 -20.13
CA SER A 130 -7.89 26.12 -21.37
C SER A 130 -9.23 25.70 -21.99
N GLN A 131 -9.81 26.58 -22.83
CA GLN A 131 -10.97 26.20 -23.63
C GLN A 131 -10.59 25.08 -24.62
N PRO A 132 -11.47 24.11 -24.87
CA PRO A 132 -11.23 23.08 -25.86
C PRO A 132 -11.00 23.69 -27.24
N GLY A 133 -9.92 23.30 -27.89
CA GLY A 133 -9.60 23.67 -29.25
C GLY A 133 -10.54 23.01 -30.28
N LYS A 134 -10.23 23.20 -31.55
CA LYS A 134 -10.93 22.53 -32.63
C LYS A 134 -10.69 21.03 -32.58
N GLU A 135 -11.70 20.25 -32.98
CA GLU A 135 -11.58 18.81 -33.10
C GLU A 135 -10.58 18.44 -34.20
N GLN A 136 -9.65 17.57 -33.91
CA GLN A 136 -8.63 17.07 -34.84
C GLN A 136 -8.65 15.54 -34.82
N GLU A 137 -8.46 14.94 -35.98
CA GLU A 137 -8.29 13.49 -36.10
C GLU A 137 -6.82 13.12 -35.98
N VAL A 138 -6.53 12.23 -35.05
CA VAL A 138 -5.18 11.72 -34.82
C VAL A 138 -5.17 10.21 -35.04
N SER A 139 -4.30 9.76 -35.93
CA SER A 139 -4.10 8.33 -36.18
C SER A 139 -2.93 7.82 -35.37
N TYR A 140 -3.10 6.68 -34.73
CA TYR A 140 -2.07 6.02 -33.94
C TYR A 140 -2.06 4.51 -34.16
N LYS A 141 -0.92 3.88 -33.91
CA LYS A 141 -0.78 2.42 -33.98
C LYS A 141 -1.22 1.82 -32.65
N ALA A 142 -2.26 1.01 -32.66
CA ALA A 142 -2.70 0.24 -31.52
C ALA A 142 -2.25 -1.21 -31.67
N THR A 143 -1.64 -1.74 -30.64
CA THR A 143 -1.33 -3.17 -30.57
C THR A 143 -2.53 -3.93 -30.04
N THR A 144 -3.03 -4.88 -30.82
CA THR A 144 -4.14 -5.75 -30.40
C THR A 144 -3.67 -7.20 -30.56
N TRP A 145 -4.03 -8.03 -29.59
CA TRP A 145 -3.73 -9.46 -29.64
C TRP A 145 -4.89 -10.19 -30.33
N LYS A 146 -4.63 -10.81 -31.47
CA LYS A 146 -5.57 -11.72 -32.16
C LYS A 146 -4.92 -13.07 -32.27
N ASN A 147 -5.58 -14.13 -31.78
CA ASN A 147 -5.09 -15.52 -31.84
C ASN A 147 -3.65 -15.70 -31.31
N LYS A 148 -3.32 -15.06 -30.18
CA LYS A 148 -1.97 -15.07 -29.58
C LYS A 148 -0.86 -14.42 -30.44
N GLN A 149 -1.23 -13.70 -31.48
CA GLN A 149 -0.31 -12.93 -32.30
C GLN A 149 -0.51 -11.43 -32.08
N LYS A 150 0.59 -10.71 -31.96
CA LYS A 150 0.59 -9.26 -31.85
C LYS A 150 0.27 -8.67 -33.23
N VAL A 151 -0.87 -7.98 -33.36
CA VAL A 151 -1.31 -7.32 -34.58
C VAL A 151 -1.33 -5.82 -34.34
N GLU A 152 -0.63 -5.06 -35.15
CA GLU A 152 -0.70 -3.60 -35.16
C GLU A 152 -1.83 -3.14 -36.07
N GLU A 153 -2.76 -2.41 -35.50
CA GLU A 153 -3.88 -1.78 -36.23
C GLU A 153 -3.75 -0.27 -36.12
N THR A 154 -3.89 0.44 -37.24
CA THR A 154 -4.02 1.91 -37.20
C THR A 154 -5.42 2.27 -36.79
N LYS A 155 -5.54 2.95 -35.65
CA LYS A 155 -6.81 3.50 -35.15
C LYS A 155 -6.79 5.02 -35.26
N THR A 156 -7.94 5.61 -35.52
CA THR A 156 -8.13 7.05 -35.56
C THR A 156 -9.05 7.48 -34.43
N ILE A 157 -8.64 8.50 -33.70
CA ILE A 157 -9.44 9.11 -32.64
C ILE A 157 -9.60 10.60 -32.90
N LYS A 158 -10.71 11.16 -32.43
CA LYS A 158 -10.98 12.59 -32.46
C LYS A 158 -10.58 13.20 -31.12
N VAL A 159 -9.70 14.17 -31.16
CA VAL A 159 -9.19 14.86 -29.97
C VAL A 159 -9.41 16.35 -30.09
N ARG A 160 -9.59 17.04 -28.97
CA ARG A 160 -9.57 18.50 -28.89
C ARG A 160 -8.39 18.91 -28.06
N HIS A 161 -7.53 19.74 -28.63
CA HIS A 161 -6.39 20.23 -27.87
C HIS A 161 -6.86 21.05 -26.68
N GLN A 162 -6.32 20.75 -25.52
CA GLN A 162 -6.63 21.41 -24.26
C GLN A 162 -5.45 21.29 -23.33
N THR A 163 -5.25 22.30 -22.47
CA THR A 163 -4.16 22.35 -21.49
C THR A 163 -4.71 22.57 -20.11
N CYS A 164 -3.96 22.13 -19.09
CA CYS A 164 -4.27 22.34 -17.69
C CYS A 164 -3.03 22.61 -16.88
N THR A 165 -3.08 23.64 -16.04
CA THR A 165 -2.09 23.93 -15.00
C THR A 165 -2.78 23.84 -13.65
N ALA A 166 -2.27 22.99 -12.76
CA ALA A 166 -2.69 22.98 -11.36
C ALA A 166 -1.92 24.08 -10.62
N TRP A 167 -2.58 24.81 -9.75
CA TRP A 167 -1.96 25.88 -9.00
C TRP A 167 -2.58 26.07 -7.61
N THR A 168 -1.83 26.64 -6.73
CA THR A 168 -2.23 27.03 -5.38
C THR A 168 -1.38 28.20 -4.90
N THR A 169 -1.61 28.62 -3.67
CA THR A 169 -0.78 29.59 -2.95
C THR A 169 -0.44 29.03 -1.58
N GLU A 170 0.55 29.56 -0.91
CA GLU A 170 0.76 29.24 0.51
C GLU A 170 -0.46 29.64 1.34
N ARG A 171 -0.66 28.91 2.43
CA ARG A 171 -1.77 29.19 3.35
C ARG A 171 -1.62 30.58 3.94
N GLY A 172 -2.73 31.34 3.94
CA GLY A 172 -2.75 32.73 4.42
C GLY A 172 -2.53 33.78 3.34
N VAL A 173 -2.04 33.40 2.15
CA VAL A 173 -2.00 34.33 1.01
C VAL A 173 -3.43 34.63 0.56
N GLN A 174 -3.77 35.91 0.56
CA GLN A 174 -5.08 36.39 0.12
C GLN A 174 -5.07 36.57 -1.41
N ILE A 175 -6.03 35.95 -2.07
CA ILE A 175 -6.27 36.16 -3.50
C ILE A 175 -7.23 37.35 -3.65
N PRO A 176 -6.88 38.40 -4.41
CA PRO A 176 -7.79 39.51 -4.65
C PRO A 176 -9.11 39.06 -5.28
N THR A 177 -10.15 39.81 -5.01
CA THR A 177 -11.43 39.60 -5.68
C THR A 177 -11.37 40.27 -7.04
N PHE A 178 -11.47 39.51 -8.10
CA PHE A 178 -11.48 39.99 -9.47
C PHE A 178 -12.89 40.29 -9.95
N SER A 179 -13.02 41.30 -10.79
CA SER A 179 -14.32 41.64 -11.38
C SER A 179 -14.78 40.58 -12.39
N PRO A 180 -16.11 40.43 -12.63
CA PRO A 180 -16.58 39.52 -13.63
C PRO A 180 -16.09 39.82 -15.07
N GLU A 181 -15.74 41.09 -15.34
CA GLU A 181 -15.19 41.49 -16.62
C GLU A 181 -13.75 41.03 -16.83
N GLU A 182 -12.93 41.08 -15.77
CA GLU A 182 -11.56 40.56 -15.80
C GLU A 182 -11.57 39.05 -15.98
N LEU A 183 -12.41 38.31 -15.22
CA LEU A 183 -12.54 36.86 -15.29
C LEU A 183 -13.11 36.35 -16.64
N ARG A 184 -13.79 37.20 -17.42
CA ARG A 184 -14.20 36.87 -18.80
C ARG A 184 -13.04 36.97 -19.79
N LYS A 185 -12.04 37.82 -19.52
CA LYS A 185 -10.91 38.07 -20.40
C LYS A 185 -9.71 37.20 -20.12
N LYS A 186 -9.48 36.90 -18.84
CA LYS A 186 -8.29 36.18 -18.36
C LYS A 186 -8.67 35.14 -17.33
N SER A 187 -7.87 34.08 -17.23
CA SER A 187 -8.07 33.10 -16.17
C SER A 187 -7.68 33.68 -14.80
N MET A 188 -8.17 33.07 -13.73
CA MET A 188 -7.83 33.47 -12.38
C MET A 188 -6.32 33.37 -12.12
N LEU A 189 -5.65 32.36 -12.67
CA LEU A 189 -4.20 32.19 -12.55
C LEU A 189 -3.46 33.35 -13.23
N GLN A 190 -3.87 33.73 -14.44
CA GLN A 190 -3.29 34.86 -15.15
C GLN A 190 -3.44 36.18 -14.38
N LEU A 191 -4.63 36.41 -13.82
CA LEU A 191 -4.87 37.61 -12.99
C LEU A 191 -4.01 37.58 -11.72
N CYS A 192 -3.90 36.45 -11.04
CA CYS A 192 -3.03 36.33 -9.87
C CYS A 192 -1.58 36.69 -10.20
N ARG A 193 -1.06 36.22 -11.34
CA ARG A 193 0.30 36.57 -11.79
C ARG A 193 0.46 38.07 -12.05
N GLU A 194 -0.53 38.69 -12.72
CA GLU A 194 -0.49 40.13 -13.02
C GLU A 194 -0.57 41.02 -11.77
N TYR A 195 -1.34 40.58 -10.78
CA TYR A 195 -1.46 41.29 -9.51
C TYR A 195 -0.32 40.94 -8.50
N GLY A 196 0.68 40.17 -8.94
CA GLY A 196 1.82 39.80 -8.11
C GLY A 196 1.50 38.86 -6.94
N VAL A 197 0.42 38.09 -7.02
CA VAL A 197 0.11 37.07 -6.01
C VAL A 197 1.15 35.95 -6.14
N PRO A 198 1.81 35.53 -5.04
CA PRO A 198 2.77 34.43 -5.09
C PRO A 198 2.02 33.10 -5.30
N VAL A 199 2.03 32.62 -6.53
CA VAL A 199 1.41 31.36 -6.92
C VAL A 199 2.45 30.24 -7.02
N ILE A 200 2.03 29.03 -6.64
CA ILE A 200 2.77 27.78 -6.82
C ILE A 200 2.02 27.01 -7.89
N GLU A 201 2.68 26.65 -8.97
CA GLU A 201 2.04 26.05 -10.13
C GLU A 201 2.78 24.84 -10.68
N SER A 202 2.03 23.90 -11.24
CA SER A 202 2.58 22.76 -11.95
C SER A 202 3.11 23.19 -13.33
N PRO A 203 3.96 22.36 -13.95
CA PRO A 203 4.12 22.40 -15.40
C PRO A 203 2.75 22.27 -16.09
N GLU A 204 2.62 22.89 -17.27
CA GLU A 204 1.42 22.76 -18.08
C GLU A 204 1.32 21.33 -18.64
N VAL A 205 0.18 20.70 -18.45
CA VAL A 205 -0.15 19.39 -19.02
C VAL A 205 -1.11 19.59 -20.19
N SER A 206 -0.84 18.92 -21.32
CA SER A 206 -1.64 19.08 -22.52
C SER A 206 -2.13 17.74 -23.10
N ILE A 207 -3.16 17.79 -23.93
CA ILE A 207 -3.59 16.64 -24.73
C ILE A 207 -2.48 16.21 -25.71
N GLN A 208 -1.68 17.17 -26.21
CA GLN A 208 -0.52 16.84 -27.04
C GLN A 208 0.50 16.01 -26.25
N MET A 209 0.84 16.41 -25.03
CA MET A 209 1.69 15.62 -24.15
C MET A 209 1.12 14.21 -23.92
N ALA A 210 -0.21 14.09 -23.74
CA ALA A 210 -0.84 12.78 -23.56
C ALA A 210 -0.78 11.90 -24.82
N LEU A 211 -0.70 12.48 -26.00
CA LEU A 211 -0.45 11.78 -27.26
C LEU A 211 1.01 11.34 -27.37
N ASP A 212 1.94 12.25 -27.15
CA ASP A 212 3.38 12.05 -27.29
C ASP A 212 3.89 10.99 -26.33
N GLU A 213 3.38 10.99 -25.09
CA GLU A 213 3.68 10.02 -24.04
C GLU A 213 2.85 8.72 -24.16
N GLY A 214 1.97 8.60 -25.16
CA GLY A 214 1.16 7.41 -25.39
C GLY A 214 0.03 7.18 -24.38
N TRP A 215 -0.24 8.10 -23.45
CA TRP A 215 -1.31 7.94 -22.44
C TRP A 215 -2.70 7.85 -23.05
N LEU A 216 -2.93 8.65 -24.09
CA LEU A 216 -4.21 8.73 -24.77
C LEU A 216 -4.48 7.51 -25.66
N THR A 217 -3.43 6.88 -26.17
CA THR A 217 -3.50 5.79 -27.14
C THR A 217 -3.58 4.40 -26.52
N LYS A 218 -3.40 4.27 -25.19
CA LYS A 218 -3.56 3.00 -24.48
C LYS A 218 -4.98 2.46 -24.61
N ASN A 219 -5.11 1.14 -24.69
CA ASN A 219 -6.42 0.49 -24.74
C ASN A 219 -7.23 0.78 -23.47
N GLY A 220 -8.46 1.26 -23.64
CA GLY A 220 -9.34 1.65 -22.52
C GLY A 220 -8.91 2.92 -21.77
N SER A 221 -8.05 3.75 -22.36
CA SER A 221 -7.56 4.97 -21.76
C SER A 221 -8.67 5.96 -21.38
N LYS A 222 -8.67 6.42 -20.14
CA LYS A 222 -9.58 7.46 -19.64
C LYS A 222 -9.32 8.83 -20.26
N TRP A 223 -8.15 9.05 -20.84
CA TRP A 223 -7.85 10.25 -21.61
C TRP A 223 -8.75 10.43 -22.83
N GLN A 224 -9.30 9.34 -23.39
CA GLN A 224 -10.26 9.39 -24.50
C GLN A 224 -11.68 9.76 -24.05
N THR A 225 -12.08 9.33 -22.85
CA THR A 225 -13.46 9.47 -22.36
C THR A 225 -13.64 10.62 -21.38
N MET A 226 -12.59 10.96 -20.62
CA MET A 226 -12.62 11.99 -19.57
C MET A 226 -11.33 12.85 -19.60
N PRO A 227 -11.00 13.49 -20.74
CA PRO A 227 -9.72 14.20 -20.89
C PRO A 227 -9.52 15.32 -19.86
N GLU A 228 -10.55 16.08 -19.54
CA GLU A 228 -10.46 17.17 -18.57
C GLU A 228 -10.15 16.68 -17.14
N VAL A 229 -10.65 15.52 -16.74
CA VAL A 229 -10.36 14.93 -15.44
C VAL A 229 -8.91 14.46 -15.41
N MET A 230 -8.46 13.81 -16.48
CA MET A 230 -7.10 13.30 -16.59
C MET A 230 -6.06 14.43 -16.63
N LEU A 231 -6.37 15.52 -17.32
CA LEU A 231 -5.54 16.72 -17.32
C LEU A 231 -5.35 17.26 -15.89
N ARG A 232 -6.46 17.40 -15.12
CA ARG A 232 -6.40 17.89 -13.73
C ARG A 232 -5.64 16.93 -12.84
N TYR A 233 -5.85 15.61 -12.95
CA TYR A 233 -5.15 14.61 -12.16
C TYR A 233 -3.64 14.66 -12.41
N ARG A 234 -3.24 14.72 -13.69
CA ARG A 234 -1.82 14.77 -14.03
C ARG A 234 -1.16 16.08 -13.58
N ALA A 235 -1.82 17.21 -13.78
CA ALA A 235 -1.32 18.51 -13.31
C ALA A 235 -1.19 18.54 -11.77
N ALA A 236 -2.19 18.01 -11.04
CA ALA A 236 -2.12 17.91 -9.58
C ALA A 236 -0.99 16.99 -9.10
N SER A 237 -0.77 15.86 -9.76
CA SER A 237 0.31 14.94 -9.46
C SER A 237 1.68 15.58 -9.63
N LEU A 238 1.89 16.30 -10.73
CA LEU A 238 3.13 17.03 -10.98
C LEU A 238 3.36 18.13 -9.95
N LEU A 239 2.31 18.89 -9.57
CA LEU A 239 2.41 19.89 -8.50
C LEU A 239 2.81 19.25 -7.17
N GLY A 240 2.13 18.17 -6.78
CA GLY A 240 2.41 17.47 -5.53
C GLY A 240 3.84 16.94 -5.45
N ARG A 241 4.34 16.37 -6.54
CA ARG A 241 5.71 15.83 -6.61
C ARG A 241 6.79 16.90 -6.54
N LEU A 242 6.54 18.09 -7.09
CA LEU A 242 7.51 19.17 -7.13
C LEU A 242 7.52 19.99 -5.83
N TYR A 243 6.35 20.22 -5.24
CA TYR A 243 6.23 21.18 -4.13
C TYR A 243 5.83 20.57 -2.79
N ALA A 244 5.42 19.30 -2.78
CA ALA A 244 5.03 18.58 -1.58
C ALA A 244 5.43 17.08 -1.61
N PRO A 245 6.68 16.74 -2.00
CA PRO A 245 7.12 15.34 -2.10
C PRO A 245 7.04 14.60 -0.76
N GLU A 246 7.20 15.31 0.34
CA GLU A 246 7.09 14.78 1.70
C GLU A 246 5.69 14.25 2.02
N LEU A 247 4.63 14.86 1.49
CA LEU A 247 3.25 14.39 1.67
C LEU A 247 2.99 13.09 0.93
N LEU A 248 3.72 12.87 -0.17
CA LEU A 248 3.56 11.72 -1.03
C LEU A 248 4.56 10.60 -0.70
N MET A 249 5.45 10.83 0.28
CA MET A 249 6.55 9.93 0.62
C MET A 249 7.42 9.56 -0.60
N GLY A 250 7.53 10.47 -1.59
CA GLY A 250 8.26 10.24 -2.83
C GLY A 250 7.61 9.23 -3.81
N LEU A 251 6.40 8.75 -3.52
CA LEU A 251 5.72 7.79 -4.38
C LEU A 251 5.07 8.48 -5.61
N GLN A 252 5.01 7.71 -6.69
CA GLN A 252 4.36 8.09 -7.93
C GLN A 252 2.84 7.83 -7.88
N THR A 253 2.11 8.36 -8.86
CA THR A 253 0.71 7.97 -9.05
C THR A 253 0.58 6.64 -9.77
N VAL A 254 -0.60 6.01 -9.60
CA VAL A 254 -0.99 4.80 -10.34
C VAL A 254 -0.87 5.02 -11.86
N GLU A 255 -1.31 6.18 -12.32
CA GLU A 255 -1.27 6.55 -13.73
C GLU A 255 0.18 6.67 -14.23
N GLU A 256 1.06 7.28 -13.44
CA GLU A 256 2.49 7.41 -13.78
C GLU A 256 3.20 6.06 -13.82
N VAL A 257 2.96 5.20 -12.84
CA VAL A 257 3.57 3.86 -12.83
C VAL A 257 3.09 3.02 -14.02
N ASN A 258 1.79 3.08 -14.33
CA ASN A 258 1.24 2.41 -15.51
C ASN A 258 1.81 2.92 -16.84
N ASP A 259 2.32 4.15 -16.88
CA ASP A 259 2.93 4.71 -18.10
C ASP A 259 4.29 4.07 -18.41
N PHE A 260 5.03 3.64 -17.37
CA PHE A 260 6.31 2.96 -17.51
C PHE A 260 6.21 1.45 -17.73
N ILE A 261 5.03 0.88 -17.43
CA ILE A 261 4.81 -0.55 -17.64
C ILE A 261 4.35 -0.75 -19.08
N GLU A 262 5.21 -1.33 -19.90
CA GLU A 262 4.78 -1.86 -21.18
C GLU A 262 3.65 -2.89 -20.93
N PRO A 263 2.62 -2.94 -21.79
CA PRO A 263 1.60 -3.97 -21.67
C PRO A 263 2.28 -5.33 -21.85
N ARG A 264 2.71 -5.92 -20.74
CA ARG A 264 3.11 -7.32 -20.70
C ARG A 264 1.87 -8.15 -20.90
N ASP A 265 2.03 -9.24 -21.60
CA ASP A 265 1.01 -10.27 -21.73
C ASP A 265 0.51 -10.69 -20.35
N THR A 266 -0.61 -10.14 -19.93
CA THR A 266 -1.31 -10.56 -18.69
C THR A 266 -2.03 -11.90 -18.87
N ASP A 267 -1.78 -12.63 -19.95
CA ASP A 267 -2.19 -14.02 -20.16
C ASP A 267 -1.18 -15.05 -19.66
N ILE A 268 -0.23 -14.67 -18.84
CA ILE A 268 0.44 -15.66 -18.01
C ILE A 268 -0.59 -16.04 -16.95
N GLN A 269 -1.39 -17.05 -17.23
CA GLN A 269 -1.96 -17.91 -16.22
C GLN A 269 -0.84 -18.14 -15.21
N GLY A 270 -0.99 -17.59 -14.01
CA GLY A 270 0.05 -17.64 -13.00
C GLY A 270 0.46 -19.09 -12.76
N GLU A 271 1.58 -19.50 -13.38
CA GLU A 271 2.39 -20.51 -12.75
C GLU A 271 2.84 -19.89 -11.44
N THR A 272 2.14 -20.30 -10.40
CA THR A 272 2.58 -20.06 -9.04
C THR A 272 3.91 -20.77 -8.94
N VAL A 273 5.01 -20.02 -9.06
CA VAL A 273 6.33 -20.55 -8.71
C VAL A 273 6.25 -20.78 -7.22
N THR A 274 5.98 -22.00 -6.83
CA THR A 274 6.06 -22.45 -5.45
C THR A 274 7.55 -22.47 -5.13
N VAL A 275 8.06 -21.38 -4.58
CA VAL A 275 9.41 -21.35 -4.03
C VAL A 275 9.33 -22.14 -2.73
N HIS A 276 9.89 -23.33 -2.72
CA HIS A 276 10.04 -24.10 -1.49
C HIS A 276 11.04 -23.35 -0.59
N VAL A 277 10.68 -23.26 0.70
CA VAL A 277 11.53 -22.59 1.71
C VAL A 277 12.95 -23.19 1.75
N ASP A 278 13.09 -24.45 1.34
CA ASP A 278 14.38 -25.14 1.25
C ASP A 278 15.28 -24.63 0.11
N ASP A 279 14.70 -24.01 -0.92
CA ASP A 279 15.44 -23.38 -2.04
C ASP A 279 16.03 -22.00 -1.65
N LEU A 280 15.53 -21.41 -0.56
CA LEU A 280 15.97 -20.14 0.01
C LEU A 280 17.01 -20.29 1.12
N ARG A 281 17.29 -21.52 1.54
CA ARG A 281 18.40 -21.77 2.45
C ARG A 281 19.68 -21.68 1.62
N ASP A 282 20.39 -20.57 1.76
CA ASP A 282 21.77 -20.47 1.31
C ASP A 282 22.53 -21.67 1.87
N LYS A 283 23.12 -22.45 0.98
CA LYS A 283 24.05 -23.50 1.38
C LYS A 283 25.15 -22.82 2.17
N GLU A 284 25.13 -22.97 3.49
CA GLU A 284 26.29 -22.57 4.32
C GLU A 284 27.55 -23.19 3.68
N PRO A 285 28.61 -22.40 3.50
CA PRO A 285 29.87 -22.95 3.03
C PRO A 285 30.33 -24.02 4.02
N ALA A 286 30.58 -25.22 3.52
CA ALA A 286 31.05 -26.35 4.30
C ALA A 286 32.24 -25.91 5.17
N PRO A 287 32.24 -26.17 6.49
CA PRO A 287 33.39 -25.88 7.31
C PRO A 287 34.60 -26.71 6.85
N PRO A 288 35.81 -26.14 6.96
CA PRO A 288 37.01 -26.86 6.52
C PRO A 288 37.15 -28.16 7.34
N ALA A 289 37.46 -29.24 6.64
CA ALA A 289 37.67 -30.55 7.22
C ALA A 289 38.75 -30.49 8.28
N VAL A 290 38.37 -30.68 9.53
CA VAL A 290 39.27 -30.96 10.65
C VAL A 290 39.36 -32.47 10.75
N ALA A 291 40.60 -32.97 10.79
CA ALA A 291 40.95 -34.38 10.85
C ALA A 291 40.23 -35.07 12.03
N ALA A 292 39.77 -36.30 11.78
CA ALA A 292 39.11 -37.17 12.72
C ALA A 292 40.09 -37.54 13.85
N GLU A 293 39.68 -37.31 15.08
CA GLU A 293 40.07 -38.15 16.22
C GLU A 293 38.85 -38.94 16.66
N ASP A 294 39.02 -40.24 16.61
CA ASP A 294 38.13 -41.31 16.99
C ASP A 294 38.02 -41.36 18.52
N ASP A 295 36.83 -41.16 19.07
CA ASP A 295 36.47 -41.74 20.37
C ASP A 295 34.96 -41.92 20.46
N GLY A 296 34.55 -43.18 20.57
CA GLY A 296 33.18 -43.62 20.63
C GLY A 296 32.47 -43.20 21.91
N ASP A 297 31.24 -42.77 21.73
CA ASP A 297 30.04 -43.17 22.49
C ASP A 297 28.82 -42.42 21.94
N GLU A 298 28.04 -43.07 21.07
CA GLU A 298 26.72 -42.59 20.73
C GLU A 298 25.73 -43.02 21.80
N PRO A 299 24.99 -42.09 22.43
CA PRO A 299 23.85 -42.47 23.26
C PRO A 299 22.68 -42.95 22.36
N SER A 300 22.23 -44.14 22.59
CA SER A 300 21.05 -44.73 21.97
C SER A 300 19.80 -43.85 22.13
N PRO A 301 18.95 -43.71 21.11
CA PRO A 301 17.73 -42.96 21.23
C PRO A 301 16.74 -43.61 22.21
N PRO A 302 15.89 -42.81 22.89
CA PRO A 302 14.93 -43.33 23.84
C PRO A 302 13.90 -44.23 23.18
N ASP A 303 13.55 -45.32 23.83
CA ASP A 303 12.53 -46.28 23.38
C ASP A 303 11.17 -45.59 23.10
N GLY A 304 10.62 -45.81 21.90
CA GLY A 304 9.27 -45.36 21.57
C GLY A 304 9.15 -44.42 20.39
N VAL A 305 10.23 -44.11 19.67
CA VAL A 305 10.18 -43.26 18.47
C VAL A 305 10.56 -44.07 17.24
N ASN A 306 9.68 -44.12 16.27
CA ASN A 306 9.99 -44.71 14.97
C ASN A 306 10.89 -43.81 14.15
N THR A 307 12.12 -44.23 13.90
CA THR A 307 13.18 -43.45 13.22
C THR A 307 12.93 -43.23 11.73
N GLU A 308 11.96 -43.91 11.09
CA GLU A 308 11.64 -43.70 9.66
C GLU A 308 10.44 -42.76 9.43
N THR A 309 9.54 -42.61 10.38
CA THR A 309 8.32 -41.78 10.19
C THR A 309 8.17 -40.65 11.20
N GLY A 310 8.96 -40.62 12.28
CA GLY A 310 8.89 -39.53 13.28
C GLY A 310 7.63 -39.59 14.17
N GLU A 311 6.89 -40.70 14.16
CA GLU A 311 5.67 -40.85 14.93
C GLU A 311 5.95 -41.39 16.35
N ILE A 312 5.41 -40.70 17.37
CA ILE A 312 5.49 -41.10 18.78
C ILE A 312 4.28 -41.97 19.05
N THR A 313 4.49 -43.27 19.37
CA THR A 313 3.45 -44.16 19.83
C THR A 313 3.19 -43.94 21.33
N GLU A 314 1.97 -43.47 21.65
CA GLU A 314 1.52 -43.40 23.06
C GLU A 314 1.47 -44.81 23.67
N PRO A 315 1.94 -44.99 24.90
CA PRO A 315 1.83 -46.29 25.60
C PRO A 315 0.39 -46.53 26.00
N ALA A 316 -0.06 -47.79 25.80
CA ALA A 316 -1.40 -48.25 26.16
C ALA A 316 -1.66 -48.08 27.68
N PRO A 317 -2.91 -47.72 28.10
CA PRO A 317 -3.23 -47.51 29.51
C PRO A 317 -3.28 -48.84 30.26
N GLY A 318 -2.34 -49.05 31.18
CA GLY A 318 -2.42 -50.17 32.12
C GLY A 318 -1.12 -50.80 32.56
N GLN A 319 -0.20 -50.08 33.15
CA GLN A 319 0.74 -50.63 34.13
C GLN A 319 1.26 -49.50 35.04
N GLN A 320 0.76 -49.44 36.26
CA GLN A 320 1.32 -48.63 37.33
C GLN A 320 2.64 -49.25 37.76
N PRO A 321 3.71 -48.46 37.94
CA PRO A 321 4.88 -48.92 38.65
C PRO A 321 4.63 -48.89 40.16
N ASP A 322 5.01 -49.99 40.77
CA ASP A 322 5.01 -50.30 42.19
C ASP A 322 5.84 -49.23 42.96
N THR A 323 5.22 -48.57 43.93
CA THR A 323 5.91 -47.63 44.82
C THR A 323 6.51 -48.39 45.99
N GLY A 324 7.79 -48.67 45.90
CA GLY A 324 8.61 -49.09 47.06
C GLY A 324 8.82 -47.94 48.02
N ASP A 325 8.28 -48.16 49.16
CA ASP A 325 8.48 -47.52 50.46
C ASP A 325 9.98 -47.27 50.81
N THR A 326 10.38 -46.04 51.17
CA THR A 326 11.35 -45.78 52.21
C THR A 326 11.32 -44.30 52.67
N GLY A 327 10.99 -44.12 53.98
CA GLY A 327 11.76 -43.31 54.92
C GLY A 327 11.47 -41.81 54.99
N ASP A 328 10.58 -41.47 55.85
CA ASP A 328 10.64 -40.51 56.97
C ASP A 328 12.00 -39.73 57.07
N ASP A 329 11.90 -38.42 56.97
CA ASP A 329 12.61 -37.51 57.86
C ASP A 329 12.02 -36.11 57.80
N GLY A 330 11.44 -35.71 58.91
CA GLY A 330 10.89 -34.38 59.16
C GLY A 330 11.95 -33.30 59.27
N LEU A 331 11.50 -32.10 58.97
CA LEU A 331 11.99 -30.90 59.68
C LEU A 331 10.96 -29.75 59.53
N ASN A 332 10.43 -29.46 60.69
CA ASN A 332 9.75 -28.21 61.09
C ASN A 332 10.67 -27.01 60.81
N LEU A 333 10.07 -25.85 60.49
CA LEU A 333 10.25 -24.58 61.18
C LEU A 333 9.72 -23.42 60.35
N GLU A 334 8.79 -22.75 60.97
CA GLU A 334 8.38 -21.35 61.10
C GLU A 334 7.96 -20.58 59.83
#